data_95e093109be3567c0d808c0d214afdf9
#
_entry.id   95e093109be3567c0d808c0d214afdf9
#
_cell.length_a   1.000
_cell.length_b   1.000
_cell.length_c   1.000
_cell.angle_alpha   90.00
_cell.angle_beta   90.00
_cell.angle_gamma   90.00
#
_symmetry.space_group_name_H-M   'P 1'
#
loop_
_entity.id
_entity.type
_entity.pdbx_description
1 polymer ?
#
loop_
_entity_poly.entity_id
_entity_poly.type
_entity_poly.pdbx_seq_one_letter_code
_entity_poly.pdbx_strand_id
1 'polypeptide(L)'
;MKVLVTAKRVIDPYVKVRVKPDGTGVETANVKMTINPFCEIAVEQAVRMKEAGAVTEIVVVSIGVTQCQETLRTAMAMGADRGILVESADEVQPLAVAKLLKAIVEKEKPNLVIMGKQAIDDDSNQCGQMLSALLGWPQATHISNVTVNGDSAEITREIDGGLEKLTEMFRVKAQSGLRFALQGVIAKSRSAIACSTIAAVRSIHPLTLTKTFLHRIFQGGRL
;
A
#
# COMPACT_ATOMS: atom_id res chain seq x y z
N MET A 1 -1.10 -15.09 -8.52
CA MET A 1 -1.18 -13.72 -9.07
C MET A 1 -0.14 -12.81 -8.41
N LYS A 2 0.20 -11.67 -9.03
CA LYS A 2 1.10 -10.64 -8.48
C LYS A 2 0.30 -9.59 -7.72
N VAL A 3 0.73 -9.24 -6.52
CA VAL A 3 0.07 -8.24 -5.67
C VAL A 3 1.03 -7.08 -5.40
N LEU A 4 0.54 -5.85 -5.52
CA LEU A 4 1.23 -4.63 -5.10
C LEU A 4 0.62 -4.17 -3.77
N VAL A 5 1.47 -3.92 -2.77
CA VAL A 5 1.05 -3.41 -1.46
C VAL A 5 1.72 -2.07 -1.21
N THR A 6 0.99 -1.09 -0.67
CA THR A 6 1.56 0.19 -0.28
C THR A 6 1.97 0.19 1.18
N ALA A 7 3.10 0.82 1.49
CA ALA A 7 3.59 0.99 2.85
C ALA A 7 4.01 2.45 3.09
N LYS A 8 3.38 3.12 4.05
CA LYS A 8 3.70 4.49 4.45
C LYS A 8 4.55 4.46 5.72
N ARG A 9 5.58 5.30 5.76
CA ARG A 9 6.39 5.56 6.96
C ARG A 9 5.70 6.65 7.77
N VAL A 10 5.43 6.37 9.04
CA VAL A 10 4.72 7.28 9.97
C VAL A 10 5.44 7.33 11.30
N ILE A 11 5.10 8.30 12.15
CA ILE A 11 5.56 8.32 13.55
C ILE A 11 4.99 7.09 14.26
N ASP A 12 5.83 6.43 15.06
CA ASP A 12 5.40 5.28 15.87
C ASP A 12 4.22 5.70 16.78
N PRO A 13 3.07 4.99 16.75
CA PRO A 13 1.87 5.36 17.50
C PRO A 13 2.07 5.36 19.03
N TYR A 14 3.11 4.72 19.51
CA TYR A 14 3.43 4.66 20.96
C TYR A 14 4.33 5.81 21.42
N VAL A 15 4.80 6.66 20.50
CA VAL A 15 5.64 7.82 20.81
C VAL A 15 4.76 9.04 21.14
N LYS A 16 5.09 9.75 22.20
CA LYS A 16 4.43 11.01 22.53
C LYS A 16 4.80 12.08 21.50
N VAL A 17 3.85 12.46 20.69
CA VAL A 17 3.99 13.49 19.66
C VAL A 17 4.13 14.87 20.29
N ARG A 18 5.03 15.71 19.75
CA ARG A 18 5.22 17.11 20.13
C ARG A 18 4.90 18.03 18.97
N VAL A 19 4.14 19.08 19.24
CA VAL A 19 3.86 20.13 18.25
C VAL A 19 5.05 21.08 18.20
N LYS A 20 5.43 21.53 17.01
CA LYS A 20 6.46 22.56 16.83
C LYS A 20 6.04 23.87 17.52
N PRO A 21 7.00 24.65 18.05
CA PRO A 21 6.69 25.92 18.74
C PRO A 21 5.92 26.93 17.90
N ASP A 22 6.10 26.89 16.58
CA ASP A 22 5.43 27.75 15.60
C ASP A 22 4.04 27.27 15.17
N GLY A 23 3.59 26.12 15.68
CA GLY A 23 2.28 25.54 15.36
C GLY A 23 2.17 25.00 13.92
N THR A 24 3.22 24.98 13.12
CA THR A 24 3.18 24.58 11.70
C THR A 24 3.11 23.07 11.47
N GLY A 25 3.22 22.26 12.50
CA GLY A 25 3.18 20.79 12.40
C GLY A 25 3.78 20.11 13.62
N VAL A 26 4.18 18.87 13.42
CA VAL A 26 4.73 17.99 14.44
C VAL A 26 6.24 17.89 14.30
N GLU A 27 6.94 17.81 15.45
CA GLU A 27 8.37 17.51 15.47
C GLU A 27 8.62 16.08 15.03
N THR A 28 9.34 15.90 13.92
CA THR A 28 9.73 14.60 13.37
C THR A 28 11.21 14.29 13.54
N ALA A 29 12.02 15.29 13.97
CA ALA A 29 13.44 15.09 14.18
C ALA A 29 13.69 14.17 15.37
N ASN A 30 14.50 13.11 15.17
CA ASN A 30 14.86 12.13 16.19
C ASN A 30 13.65 11.39 16.82
N VAL A 31 12.52 11.34 16.13
CA VAL A 31 11.35 10.58 16.55
C VAL A 31 11.40 9.19 15.91
N LYS A 32 11.09 8.17 16.68
CA LYS A 32 10.97 6.81 16.15
C LYS A 32 9.87 6.75 15.11
N MET A 33 10.20 6.23 13.94
CA MET A 33 9.27 6.05 12.83
C MET A 33 9.04 4.54 12.61
N THR A 34 7.87 4.20 12.08
CA THR A 34 7.48 2.82 11.80
C THR A 34 6.67 2.74 10.52
N ILE A 35 6.40 1.52 10.07
CA ILE A 35 5.37 1.27 9.06
C ILE A 35 3.99 1.63 9.64
N ASN A 36 3.15 2.28 8.83
CA ASN A 36 1.78 2.57 9.23
C ASN A 36 1.03 1.27 9.58
N PRO A 37 0.38 1.17 10.75
CA PRO A 37 -0.30 -0.04 11.22
C PRO A 37 -1.31 -0.61 10.22
N PHE A 38 -2.05 0.24 9.51
CA PHE A 38 -2.98 -0.23 8.47
C PHE A 38 -2.26 -0.77 7.23
N CYS A 39 -1.05 -0.26 6.94
CA CYS A 39 -0.23 -0.83 5.87
C CYS A 39 0.38 -2.18 6.27
N GLU A 40 0.73 -2.34 7.54
CA GLU A 40 1.19 -3.61 8.11
C GLU A 40 0.12 -4.70 7.95
N ILE A 41 -1.15 -4.37 8.26
CA ILE A 41 -2.29 -5.27 8.03
C ILE A 41 -2.44 -5.62 6.54
N ALA A 42 -2.24 -4.66 5.64
CA ALA A 42 -2.30 -4.89 4.20
C ALA A 42 -1.20 -5.85 3.71
N VAL A 43 0.02 -5.72 4.24
CA VAL A 43 1.13 -6.65 3.96
C VAL A 43 0.80 -8.05 4.49
N GLU A 44 0.34 -8.15 5.73
CA GLU A 44 -0.06 -9.42 6.36
C GLU A 44 -1.14 -10.13 5.54
N GLN A 45 -2.14 -9.41 5.04
CA GLN A 45 -3.16 -9.99 4.19
C GLN A 45 -2.59 -10.54 2.89
N ALA A 46 -1.67 -9.83 2.25
CA ALA A 46 -1.00 -10.31 1.05
C ALA A 46 -0.16 -11.58 1.32
N VAL A 47 0.51 -11.64 2.48
CA VAL A 47 1.26 -12.82 2.93
C VAL A 47 0.32 -14.02 3.12
N ARG A 48 -0.80 -13.84 3.81
CA ARG A 48 -1.81 -14.91 3.98
C ARG A 48 -2.35 -15.43 2.65
N MET A 49 -2.61 -14.53 1.70
CA MET A 49 -3.04 -14.93 0.35
C MET A 49 -1.94 -15.70 -0.39
N LYS A 50 -0.67 -15.40 -0.13
CA LYS A 50 0.47 -16.12 -0.69
C LYS A 50 0.60 -17.51 -0.06
N GLU A 51 0.46 -17.63 1.25
CA GLU A 51 0.44 -18.91 1.98
C GLU A 51 -0.71 -19.80 1.52
N ALA A 52 -1.87 -19.22 1.20
CA ALA A 52 -3.00 -19.92 0.61
C ALA A 52 -2.80 -20.28 -0.87
N GLY A 53 -1.67 -19.93 -1.49
CA GLY A 53 -1.37 -20.24 -2.89
C GLY A 53 -2.03 -19.33 -3.93
N ALA A 54 -2.81 -18.34 -3.52
CA ALA A 54 -3.48 -17.40 -4.43
C ALA A 54 -2.51 -16.35 -5.01
N VAL A 55 -1.47 -15.97 -4.26
CA VAL A 55 -0.48 -14.98 -4.64
C VAL A 55 0.88 -15.64 -4.88
N THR A 56 1.56 -15.25 -5.96
CA THR A 56 2.89 -15.77 -6.33
C THR A 56 4.01 -14.77 -6.05
N GLU A 57 3.72 -13.46 -6.11
CA GLU A 57 4.68 -12.40 -5.86
C GLU A 57 4.00 -11.24 -5.13
N ILE A 58 4.64 -10.78 -4.04
CA ILE A 58 4.25 -9.60 -3.27
C ILE A 58 5.29 -8.51 -3.47
N VAL A 59 4.90 -7.40 -4.08
CA VAL A 59 5.73 -6.22 -4.27
C VAL A 59 5.23 -5.12 -3.33
N VAL A 60 6.09 -4.60 -2.48
CA VAL A 60 5.74 -3.49 -1.58
C VAL A 60 6.33 -2.18 -2.12
N VAL A 61 5.54 -1.12 -2.12
CA VAL A 61 5.98 0.21 -2.55
C VAL A 61 5.86 1.21 -1.41
N SER A 62 6.88 2.06 -1.25
CA SER A 62 6.86 3.22 -0.36
C SER A 62 7.29 4.45 -1.14
N ILE A 63 6.67 5.60 -0.84
CA ILE A 63 6.96 6.89 -1.46
C ILE A 63 7.39 7.85 -0.37
N GLY A 64 8.53 8.52 -0.55
CA GLY A 64 9.05 9.48 0.41
C GLY A 64 10.58 9.51 0.45
N VAL A 65 11.12 9.92 1.58
CA VAL A 65 12.56 10.08 1.79
C VAL A 65 13.29 8.73 1.79
N THR A 66 14.61 8.76 1.61
CA THR A 66 15.47 7.54 1.57
C THR A 66 15.25 6.62 2.77
N GLN A 67 14.95 7.17 3.97
CA GLN A 67 14.68 6.39 5.19
C GLN A 67 13.43 5.50 5.09
N CYS A 68 12.54 5.71 4.10
CA CYS A 68 11.44 4.79 3.83
C CYS A 68 11.90 3.37 3.44
N GLN A 69 13.21 3.18 3.16
CA GLN A 69 13.80 1.85 3.01
C GLN A 69 13.62 0.96 4.25
N GLU A 70 13.62 1.55 5.46
CA GLU A 70 13.39 0.79 6.69
C GLU A 70 11.98 0.19 6.73
N THR A 71 10.99 0.97 6.31
CA THR A 71 9.61 0.51 6.17
C THR A 71 9.49 -0.64 5.17
N LEU A 72 10.19 -0.55 4.03
CA LEU A 72 10.23 -1.62 3.04
C LEU A 72 10.93 -2.88 3.59
N ARG A 73 12.01 -2.73 4.34
CA ARG A 73 12.69 -3.87 5.00
C ARG A 73 11.78 -4.57 5.99
N THR A 74 11.00 -3.82 6.77
CA THR A 74 10.00 -4.37 7.68
C THR A 74 8.97 -5.18 6.93
N ALA A 75 8.40 -4.64 5.85
CA ALA A 75 7.44 -5.36 5.02
C ALA A 75 8.03 -6.63 4.36
N MET A 76 9.30 -6.57 3.93
CA MET A 76 9.98 -7.76 3.39
C MET A 76 10.28 -8.80 4.48
N ALA A 77 10.59 -8.37 5.71
CA ALA A 77 10.75 -9.27 6.84
C ALA A 77 9.45 -10.00 7.20
N MET A 78 8.29 -9.38 6.97
CA MET A 78 6.97 -9.99 7.12
C MET A 78 6.66 -11.04 6.05
N GLY A 79 7.33 -11.02 4.88
CA GLY A 79 7.14 -12.01 3.83
C GLY A 79 6.94 -11.45 2.41
N ALA A 80 7.03 -10.12 2.22
CA ALA A 80 7.05 -9.55 0.88
C ALA A 80 8.32 -9.94 0.12
N ASP A 81 8.20 -10.11 -1.20
CA ASP A 81 9.31 -10.60 -2.02
C ASP A 81 10.26 -9.49 -2.45
N ARG A 82 9.71 -8.29 -2.70
CA ARG A 82 10.46 -7.18 -3.27
C ARG A 82 9.91 -5.84 -2.80
N GLY A 83 10.82 -4.87 -2.57
CA GLY A 83 10.49 -3.50 -2.22
C GLY A 83 10.83 -2.52 -3.34
N ILE A 84 9.97 -1.52 -3.55
CA ILE A 84 10.19 -0.40 -4.46
C ILE A 84 10.13 0.89 -3.63
N LEU A 85 11.21 1.67 -3.65
CA LEU A 85 11.22 3.02 -3.11
C LEU A 85 11.06 4.04 -4.23
N VAL A 86 10.04 4.88 -4.11
CA VAL A 86 9.91 6.09 -4.90
C VAL A 86 10.44 7.25 -4.06
N GLU A 87 11.63 7.71 -4.39
CA GLU A 87 12.30 8.71 -3.59
C GLU A 87 11.76 10.11 -3.90
N SER A 88 11.30 10.81 -2.86
CA SER A 88 10.86 12.20 -2.90
C SER A 88 11.30 12.88 -1.62
N ALA A 89 11.96 14.04 -1.75
CA ALA A 89 12.32 14.89 -0.62
C ALA A 89 11.14 15.75 -0.15
N ASP A 90 10.20 16.01 -1.04
CA ASP A 90 9.02 16.83 -0.77
C ASP A 90 7.88 15.98 -0.21
N GLU A 91 7.05 16.58 0.62
CA GLU A 91 5.80 15.99 1.07
C GLU A 91 4.83 15.83 -0.12
N VAL A 92 4.34 14.61 -0.32
CA VAL A 92 3.53 14.26 -1.49
C VAL A 92 2.07 14.09 -1.07
N GLN A 93 1.19 14.94 -1.61
CA GLN A 93 -0.24 14.93 -1.33
C GLN A 93 -0.94 13.69 -1.94
N PRO A 94 -2.10 13.25 -1.41
CA PRO A 94 -2.76 12.01 -1.80
C PRO A 94 -2.98 11.81 -3.31
N LEU A 95 -3.38 12.85 -4.04
CA LEU A 95 -3.56 12.75 -5.50
C LEU A 95 -2.22 12.56 -6.23
N ALA A 96 -1.15 13.19 -5.76
CA ALA A 96 0.16 13.01 -6.32
C ALA A 96 0.70 11.61 -6.05
N VAL A 97 0.48 11.08 -4.84
CA VAL A 97 0.77 9.68 -4.48
C VAL A 97 0.01 8.73 -5.41
N ALA A 98 -1.28 8.95 -5.65
CA ALA A 98 -2.08 8.13 -6.55
C ALA A 98 -1.55 8.14 -7.98
N LYS A 99 -1.09 9.29 -8.51
CA LYS A 99 -0.46 9.39 -9.84
C LYS A 99 0.86 8.63 -9.91
N LEU A 100 1.70 8.70 -8.88
CA LEU A 100 2.95 7.95 -8.78
C LEU A 100 2.70 6.44 -8.72
N LEU A 101 1.71 6.03 -7.91
CA LEU A 101 1.30 4.63 -7.82
C LEU A 101 0.74 4.12 -9.14
N LYS A 102 -0.02 4.93 -9.89
CA LYS A 102 -0.47 4.58 -11.23
C LYS A 102 0.70 4.21 -12.14
N ALA A 103 1.73 5.04 -12.19
CA ALA A 103 2.92 4.77 -13.02
C ALA A 103 3.63 3.46 -12.60
N ILE A 104 3.66 3.15 -11.29
CA ILE A 104 4.21 1.89 -10.80
C ILE A 104 3.33 0.71 -11.21
N VAL A 105 2.01 0.84 -11.08
CA VAL A 105 1.05 -0.19 -11.50
C VAL A 105 1.18 -0.48 -13.00
N GLU A 106 1.33 0.54 -13.83
CA GLU A 106 1.52 0.39 -15.28
C GLU A 106 2.85 -0.34 -15.61
N LYS A 107 3.90 -0.10 -14.83
CA LYS A 107 5.20 -0.74 -14.97
C LYS A 107 5.21 -2.18 -14.44
N GLU A 108 4.72 -2.38 -13.23
CA GLU A 108 4.77 -3.66 -12.52
C GLU A 108 3.66 -4.63 -12.96
N LYS A 109 2.57 -4.09 -13.50
CA LYS A 109 1.39 -4.84 -13.97
C LYS A 109 0.86 -5.84 -12.94
N PRO A 110 0.61 -5.42 -11.67
CA PRO A 110 0.04 -6.32 -10.68
C PRO A 110 -1.40 -6.69 -11.06
N ASN A 111 -1.86 -7.82 -10.57
CA ASN A 111 -3.26 -8.24 -10.68
C ASN A 111 -4.13 -7.55 -9.63
N LEU A 112 -3.55 -7.25 -8.48
CA LEU A 112 -4.24 -6.73 -7.31
C LEU A 112 -3.37 -5.67 -6.63
N VAL A 113 -3.98 -4.59 -6.17
CA VAL A 113 -3.37 -3.60 -5.30
C VAL A 113 -4.07 -3.65 -3.95
N ILE A 114 -3.31 -3.85 -2.86
CA ILE A 114 -3.81 -3.82 -1.49
C ILE A 114 -3.21 -2.62 -0.79
N MET A 115 -4.06 -1.81 -0.15
CA MET A 115 -3.63 -0.60 0.55
C MET A 115 -4.18 -0.61 1.98
N GLY A 116 -3.45 -0.04 2.92
CA GLY A 116 -3.98 0.25 4.23
C GLY A 116 -5.22 1.14 4.15
N LYS A 117 -6.17 0.95 5.06
CA LYS A 117 -7.41 1.74 5.10
C LYS A 117 -7.12 3.24 5.10
N GLN A 118 -6.19 3.66 5.94
CA GLN A 118 -5.79 5.05 6.14
C GLN A 118 -4.38 5.12 6.71
N ALA A 119 -3.81 6.30 6.81
CA ALA A 119 -2.56 6.54 7.52
C ALA A 119 -2.86 7.24 8.84
N ILE A 120 -2.17 6.86 9.92
CA ILE A 120 -2.43 7.40 11.26
C ILE A 120 -1.96 8.84 11.47
N ASP A 121 -1.22 9.38 10.50
CA ASP A 121 -0.68 10.74 10.55
C ASP A 121 -1.60 11.79 9.93
N ASP A 122 -2.36 11.45 8.87
CA ASP A 122 -3.22 12.37 8.15
C ASP A 122 -4.69 11.96 8.07
N ASP A 123 -4.95 10.69 8.32
CA ASP A 123 -6.29 10.09 8.35
C ASP A 123 -7.13 10.32 7.07
N SER A 124 -6.48 10.68 5.96
CA SER A 124 -7.15 11.19 4.75
C SER A 124 -8.00 10.14 4.03
N ASN A 125 -7.63 8.87 4.07
CA ASN A 125 -8.35 7.75 3.43
C ASN A 125 -8.78 8.02 1.97
N GLN A 126 -7.93 8.64 1.16
CA GLN A 126 -8.29 9.11 -0.19
C GLN A 126 -7.51 8.43 -1.32
N CYS A 127 -6.28 7.98 -1.03
CA CYS A 127 -5.32 7.59 -2.06
C CYS A 127 -5.80 6.38 -2.88
N GLY A 128 -6.43 5.39 -2.25
CA GLY A 128 -6.89 4.18 -2.93
C GLY A 128 -8.03 4.45 -3.90
N GLN A 129 -9.00 5.27 -3.52
CA GLN A 129 -10.12 5.67 -4.38
C GLN A 129 -9.61 6.49 -5.58
N MET A 130 -8.68 7.41 -5.36
CA MET A 130 -8.05 8.20 -6.43
C MET A 130 -7.25 7.29 -7.38
N LEU A 131 -6.51 6.33 -6.87
CA LEU A 131 -5.77 5.38 -7.69
C LEU A 131 -6.71 4.52 -8.54
N SER A 132 -7.77 3.99 -7.94
CA SER A 132 -8.79 3.21 -8.64
C SER A 132 -9.42 4.00 -9.79
N ALA A 133 -9.83 5.24 -9.52
CA ALA A 133 -10.38 6.13 -10.54
C ALA A 133 -9.40 6.41 -11.69
N LEU A 134 -8.11 6.68 -11.36
CA LEU A 134 -7.06 6.94 -12.35
C LEU A 134 -6.74 5.72 -13.23
N LEU A 135 -6.91 4.51 -12.69
CA LEU A 135 -6.67 3.25 -13.41
C LEU A 135 -7.92 2.75 -14.14
N GLY A 136 -9.11 3.26 -13.80
CA GLY A 136 -10.39 2.70 -14.25
C GLY A 136 -10.63 1.28 -13.71
N TRP A 137 -10.11 0.99 -12.50
CA TRP A 137 -10.25 -0.31 -11.86
C TRP A 137 -11.39 -0.32 -10.87
N PRO A 138 -12.09 -1.46 -10.68
CA PRO A 138 -13.01 -1.63 -9.58
C PRO A 138 -12.29 -1.50 -8.24
N GLN A 139 -13.01 -1.05 -7.21
CA GLN A 139 -12.48 -0.84 -5.87
C GLN A 139 -13.43 -1.41 -4.81
N ALA A 140 -12.84 -1.83 -3.70
CA ALA A 140 -13.57 -2.05 -2.46
C ALA A 140 -12.82 -1.38 -1.31
N THR A 141 -13.58 -0.78 -0.39
CA THR A 141 -13.05 -0.02 0.76
C THR A 141 -13.57 -0.63 2.06
N HIS A 142 -12.87 -0.37 3.18
CA HIS A 142 -13.25 -0.86 4.52
C HIS A 142 -13.41 -2.39 4.58
N ILE A 143 -12.46 -3.10 3.96
CA ILE A 143 -12.53 -4.55 3.81
C ILE A 143 -12.13 -5.23 5.12
N SER A 144 -12.96 -6.15 5.60
CA SER A 144 -12.68 -7.01 6.74
C SER A 144 -12.25 -8.42 6.34
N ASN A 145 -12.64 -8.89 5.15
CA ASN A 145 -12.21 -10.18 4.63
C ASN A 145 -12.18 -10.19 3.11
N VAL A 146 -11.22 -10.92 2.54
CA VAL A 146 -11.11 -11.17 1.10
C VAL A 146 -10.76 -12.63 0.86
N THR A 147 -11.51 -13.28 -0.02
CA THR A 147 -11.22 -14.64 -0.48
C THR A 147 -11.17 -14.64 -2.00
N VAL A 148 -10.06 -15.09 -2.56
CA VAL A 148 -9.88 -15.18 -4.01
C VAL A 148 -10.23 -16.59 -4.48
N ASN A 149 -11.17 -16.69 -5.42
CA ASN A 149 -11.64 -17.94 -6.00
C ASN A 149 -11.47 -17.89 -7.54
N GLY A 150 -10.31 -18.32 -8.03
CA GLY A 150 -10.02 -18.29 -9.46
C GLY A 150 -10.10 -16.86 -10.03
N ASP A 151 -11.11 -16.62 -10.89
CA ASP A 151 -11.34 -15.34 -11.55
C ASP A 151 -12.28 -14.40 -10.78
N SER A 152 -12.56 -14.65 -9.52
CA SER A 152 -13.43 -13.83 -8.67
C SER A 152 -12.83 -13.61 -7.29
N ALA A 153 -13.18 -12.50 -6.63
CA ALA A 153 -12.96 -12.30 -5.21
C ALA A 153 -14.29 -12.10 -4.50
N GLU A 154 -14.46 -12.81 -3.42
CA GLU A 154 -15.50 -12.54 -2.43
C GLU A 154 -14.92 -11.60 -1.38
N ILE A 155 -15.55 -10.44 -1.21
CA ILE A 155 -15.09 -9.37 -0.35
C ILE A 155 -16.15 -9.10 0.69
N THR A 156 -15.80 -9.09 1.95
CA THR A 156 -16.65 -8.59 3.04
C THR A 156 -16.11 -7.24 3.49
N ARG A 157 -16.96 -6.23 3.50
CA ARG A 157 -16.62 -4.87 3.94
C ARG A 157 -17.48 -4.43 5.11
N GLU A 158 -16.97 -3.53 5.92
CA GLU A 158 -17.70 -2.90 7.00
C GLU A 158 -18.42 -1.66 6.50
N ILE A 159 -19.69 -1.54 6.84
CA ILE A 159 -20.56 -0.39 6.59
C ILE A 159 -21.23 0.03 7.89
N ASP A 160 -21.80 1.22 7.97
CA ASP A 160 -22.41 1.74 9.20
C ASP A 160 -23.53 0.85 9.78
N GLY A 161 -24.21 0.07 8.93
CA GLY A 161 -25.28 -0.83 9.35
C GLY A 161 -24.86 -2.29 9.59
N GLY A 162 -23.56 -2.63 9.41
CA GLY A 162 -23.09 -4.00 9.57
C GLY A 162 -22.05 -4.44 8.54
N LEU A 163 -22.18 -5.64 8.00
CA LEU A 163 -21.28 -6.20 7.00
C LEU A 163 -21.96 -6.33 5.64
N GLU A 164 -21.28 -5.89 4.61
CA GLU A 164 -21.70 -6.07 3.23
C GLU A 164 -20.78 -7.08 2.53
N LYS A 165 -21.39 -8.05 1.84
CA LYS A 165 -20.66 -8.99 1.00
C LYS A 165 -20.78 -8.57 -0.45
N LEU A 166 -19.63 -8.42 -1.09
CA LEU A 166 -19.50 -8.12 -2.52
C LEU A 166 -18.86 -9.32 -3.20
N THR A 167 -19.42 -9.75 -4.31
CA THR A 167 -18.77 -10.69 -5.20
C THR A 167 -18.33 -9.92 -6.43
N GLU A 168 -17.05 -9.59 -6.49
CA GLU A 168 -16.47 -8.91 -7.62
C GLU A 168 -15.94 -9.95 -8.61
N MET A 169 -16.56 -9.97 -9.78
CA MET A 169 -16.02 -10.74 -10.89
C MET A 169 -14.88 -9.94 -11.54
N PHE A 170 -13.71 -10.49 -11.56
CA PHE A 170 -12.51 -9.93 -12.17
C PHE A 170 -12.59 -9.82 -13.72
N ARG A 171 -13.76 -9.86 -14.32
CA ARG A 171 -13.94 -9.74 -15.77
C ARG A 171 -13.93 -8.27 -16.19
N VAL A 172 -12.76 -7.76 -16.56
CA VAL A 172 -12.68 -6.74 -17.60
C VAL A 172 -12.43 -7.45 -18.93
N LYS A 173 -13.29 -7.21 -19.92
CA LYS A 173 -13.22 -7.78 -21.27
C LYS A 173 -11.81 -7.69 -21.84
N ALA A 174 -11.34 -8.86 -22.28
CA ALA A 174 -10.31 -9.07 -23.31
C ALA A 174 -8.91 -8.45 -23.09
N GLN A 175 -7.93 -9.32 -22.98
CA GLN A 175 -6.50 -9.21 -23.27
C GLN A 175 -5.50 -8.97 -22.14
N SER A 176 -5.86 -8.63 -20.93
CA SER A 176 -4.86 -8.58 -19.85
C SER A 176 -5.51 -8.88 -18.49
N GLY A 177 -5.19 -10.03 -17.91
CA GLY A 177 -5.55 -10.55 -16.59
C GLY A 177 -6.14 -9.59 -15.54
N LEU A 178 -6.80 -10.19 -14.61
CA LEU A 178 -7.40 -9.63 -13.37
C LEU A 178 -6.67 -8.40 -12.82
N ARG A 179 -7.41 -7.31 -12.57
CA ARG A 179 -6.85 -6.11 -11.94
C ARG A 179 -7.85 -5.50 -10.97
N PHE A 180 -7.42 -5.26 -9.73
CA PHE A 180 -8.28 -4.78 -8.65
C PHE A 180 -7.51 -3.92 -7.63
N ALA A 181 -8.18 -2.94 -7.02
CA ALA A 181 -7.63 -2.14 -5.92
C ALA A 181 -8.46 -2.37 -4.65
N LEU A 182 -7.83 -2.93 -3.62
CA LEU A 182 -8.42 -3.14 -2.30
C LEU A 182 -7.87 -2.13 -1.30
N GLN A 183 -8.75 -1.41 -0.64
CA GLN A 183 -8.39 -0.50 0.44
C GLN A 183 -9.05 -0.91 1.75
N GLY A 184 -8.24 -1.15 2.76
CA GLY A 184 -8.70 -1.39 4.11
C GLY A 184 -9.03 -2.83 4.42
N VAL A 185 -8.02 -3.66 4.60
CA VAL A 185 -8.19 -4.99 5.20
C VAL A 185 -8.02 -4.85 6.70
N ILE A 186 -9.08 -5.14 7.46
CA ILE A 186 -9.00 -5.35 8.91
C ILE A 186 -8.81 -6.84 9.11
N ALA A 187 -7.58 -7.31 9.21
CA ALA A 187 -7.33 -8.66 9.65
C ALA A 187 -7.65 -8.76 11.14
N LYS A 188 -8.52 -9.70 11.55
CA LYS A 188 -8.61 -10.09 12.95
C LYS A 188 -7.22 -10.48 13.44
N SER A 189 -6.68 -9.69 14.36
CA SER A 189 -5.38 -9.89 14.97
C SER A 189 -5.28 -11.33 15.52
N ARG A 190 -4.39 -12.13 14.94
CA ARG A 190 -3.73 -13.17 15.71
C ARG A 190 -2.56 -12.49 16.37
N SER A 191 -2.57 -12.52 17.72
CA SER A 191 -1.50 -12.07 18.60
C SER A 191 -0.12 -12.23 17.96
N ALA A 192 0.66 -11.13 18.07
CA ALA A 192 2.08 -11.02 17.86
C ALA A 192 2.81 -12.36 17.60
N ILE A 193 3.07 -12.63 16.34
CA ILE A 193 4.09 -13.61 16.00
C ILE A 193 5.42 -12.93 16.31
N ALA A 194 6.07 -13.46 17.31
CA ALA A 194 7.44 -13.09 17.63
C ALA A 194 8.28 -13.12 16.36
N CYS A 195 8.77 -11.97 15.98
CA CYS A 195 9.70 -11.81 14.86
C CYS A 195 11.03 -12.49 15.26
N SER A 196 11.16 -13.78 14.98
CA SER A 196 12.45 -14.47 15.04
C SER A 196 13.18 -14.19 13.75
N THR A 197 14.10 -13.27 13.83
CA THR A 197 15.32 -13.08 13.05
C THR A 197 15.48 -14.01 11.85
N ILE A 198 15.17 -13.53 10.66
CA ILE A 198 15.77 -14.05 9.44
C ILE A 198 16.25 -12.85 8.61
N ALA A 199 17.56 -12.66 8.61
CA ALA A 199 18.25 -11.73 7.75
C ALA A 199 18.24 -12.24 6.31
N ALA A 200 17.14 -12.11 5.61
CA ALA A 200 17.13 -12.26 4.17
C ALA A 200 17.30 -10.86 3.55
N VAL A 201 18.53 -10.55 3.14
CA VAL A 201 18.83 -9.40 2.29
C VAL A 201 18.17 -9.64 0.94
N ARG A 202 16.89 -9.26 0.81
CA ARG A 202 16.21 -9.24 -0.47
C ARG A 202 16.39 -7.88 -1.12
N SER A 203 16.56 -7.88 -2.42
CA SER A 203 16.92 -6.72 -3.23
C SER A 203 15.88 -5.60 -3.12
N ILE A 204 16.29 -4.44 -2.64
CA ILE A 204 15.55 -3.19 -2.76
C ILE A 204 16.04 -2.50 -4.02
N HIS A 205 15.16 -2.30 -4.99
CA HIS A 205 15.47 -1.50 -6.16
C HIS A 205 15.00 -0.06 -5.94
N PRO A 206 15.89 0.91 -5.77
CA PRO A 206 15.52 2.30 -5.75
C PRO A 206 15.05 2.73 -7.16
N LEU A 207 13.83 3.24 -7.26
CA LEU A 207 13.38 4.01 -8.42
C LEU A 207 13.60 5.48 -8.09
N THR A 208 14.71 6.03 -8.54
CA THR A 208 14.94 7.48 -8.48
C THR A 208 14.14 8.12 -9.60
N LEU A 209 13.08 8.84 -9.25
CA LEU A 209 12.32 9.64 -10.20
C LEU A 209 13.07 10.95 -10.44
N THR A 210 13.54 11.16 -11.65
CA THR A 210 14.14 12.43 -12.05
C THR A 210 13.06 13.53 -12.04
N LYS A 211 13.47 14.80 -11.83
CA LYS A 211 12.56 15.95 -11.91
C LYS A 211 11.75 15.97 -13.21
N THR A 212 12.33 15.51 -14.31
CA THR A 212 11.69 15.43 -15.61
C THR A 212 10.54 14.39 -15.64
N PHE A 213 10.68 13.27 -14.93
CA PHE A 213 9.64 12.25 -14.85
C PHE A 213 8.47 12.73 -14.00
N LEU A 214 8.76 13.37 -12.87
CA LEU A 214 7.74 14.02 -12.01
C LEU A 214 6.97 15.09 -12.80
N HIS A 215 7.67 15.94 -13.55
CA HIS A 215 7.05 16.99 -14.35
C HIS A 215 6.07 16.43 -15.41
N ARG A 216 6.41 15.32 -16.09
CA ARG A 216 5.51 14.63 -17.02
C ARG A 216 4.26 14.05 -16.35
N ILE A 217 4.40 13.45 -15.19
CA ILE A 217 3.25 12.90 -14.44
C ILE A 217 2.29 14.01 -14.03
N PHE A 218 2.80 15.17 -13.59
CA PHE A 218 1.98 16.27 -13.11
C PHE A 218 1.35 17.12 -14.22
N GLN A 219 1.95 17.18 -15.40
CA GLN A 219 1.41 17.96 -16.53
C GLN A 219 0.47 17.16 -17.45
N GLY A 220 0.15 15.92 -17.15
CA GLY A 220 -0.80 15.12 -17.94
C GLY A 220 -0.24 14.67 -19.30
N GLY A 221 1.07 14.72 -19.49
CA GLY A 221 1.71 14.16 -20.67
C GLY A 221 1.51 12.64 -20.74
N ARG A 222 1.07 12.14 -21.90
CA ARG A 222 1.05 10.70 -22.15
C ARG A 222 2.47 10.16 -22.08
N LEU A 223 2.65 9.10 -21.29
CA LEU A 223 3.84 8.28 -21.28
C LEU A 223 3.93 7.45 -22.55
#